data_39afdeee8aeab8457e9ec7bd1c715b21
#
_entry.id   39afdeee8aeab8457e9ec7bd1c715b21
#
_cell.length_a   1.000
_cell.length_b   1.000
_cell.length_c   1.000
_cell.angle_alpha   90.00
_cell.angle_beta   90.00
_cell.angle_gamma   90.00
#
_symmetry.space_group_name_H-M   'P 1'
#
loop_
_entity.id
_entity.type
_entity.pdbx_description
1 polymer ?
#
loop_
_entity_poly.entity_id
_entity_poly.type
_entity_poly.pdbx_seq_one_letter_code
_entity_poly.pdbx_strand_id
1 'polypeptide(L)'
;MDNESKSGKKTTSIKEKSKEELSTSFGAIILKYRTAAGKNQSELAELMNTSRNTVINWERGKNLPDMAAARKLAIYLNIPLYELFVIPSTGMPSSEEKQLLNQYRYLSEVGKKVVLEMAKRIVIEEETARDKAIKAKYIILPLEATPAAAGTGCPDTGEPPEPFYVKRNGISNRADAIVRVSGDSMEPIYHDGDYVYVEYTNSAYDEEDVICVYHEGFIIKRCRGNKLYSLNKKRDFGDNHEYDDIRMLGRVLGILSVNDKPDKADTAFLDDLFTTELREFNLEHNR
;
A
#
# COMPACT_ATOMS: atom_id res chain seq x y z
N MET A 1 -18.06 -13.97 -30.86
CA MET A 1 -17.47 -15.29 -30.52
C MET A 1 -15.97 -15.14 -30.64
N ASP A 2 -15.22 -14.91 -29.55
CA ASP A 2 -13.77 -15.06 -29.44
C ASP A 2 -13.25 -14.37 -28.17
N ASN A 3 -13.66 -14.87 -26.99
CA ASN A 3 -13.07 -14.37 -25.72
C ASN A 3 -12.80 -15.48 -24.68
N GLU A 4 -12.91 -16.74 -25.03
CA GLU A 4 -12.66 -17.84 -24.09
C GLU A 4 -11.27 -18.51 -24.19
N SER A 5 -10.50 -18.21 -25.24
CA SER A 5 -9.20 -18.91 -25.46
C SER A 5 -8.00 -18.30 -24.72
N LYS A 6 -8.11 -17.08 -24.15
CA LYS A 6 -6.96 -16.43 -23.47
C LYS A 6 -6.85 -16.72 -21.96
N SER A 7 -7.94 -17.12 -21.31
CA SER A 7 -7.94 -17.46 -19.87
C SER A 7 -7.30 -18.83 -19.60
N GLY A 8 -7.54 -19.81 -20.47
CA GLY A 8 -6.99 -21.16 -20.33
C GLY A 8 -5.46 -21.27 -20.45
N LYS A 9 -4.85 -20.49 -21.35
CA LYS A 9 -3.39 -20.48 -21.54
C LYS A 9 -2.63 -19.84 -20.37
N LYS A 10 -3.18 -18.81 -19.72
CA LYS A 10 -2.53 -18.20 -18.53
C LYS A 10 -2.55 -19.12 -17.31
N THR A 11 -3.64 -19.85 -17.12
CA THR A 11 -3.81 -20.73 -15.94
C THR A 11 -2.93 -21.98 -16.05
N THR A 12 -2.75 -22.51 -17.26
CA THR A 12 -1.85 -23.66 -17.51
C THR A 12 -0.38 -23.26 -17.30
N SER A 13 0.04 -22.09 -17.78
CA SER A 13 1.41 -21.58 -17.60
C SER A 13 1.78 -21.33 -16.12
N ILE A 14 0.85 -20.86 -15.30
CA ILE A 14 1.09 -20.65 -13.86
C ILE A 14 1.20 -21.99 -13.11
N LYS A 15 0.36 -22.97 -13.45
CA LYS A 15 0.43 -24.33 -12.87
C LYS A 15 1.70 -25.07 -13.26
N GLU A 16 2.17 -24.93 -14.48
CA GLU A 16 3.41 -25.55 -14.94
C GLU A 16 4.65 -24.94 -14.28
N LYS A 17 4.74 -23.62 -14.20
CA LYS A 17 5.83 -22.93 -13.51
C LYS A 17 5.91 -23.32 -12.03
N SER A 18 4.81 -23.31 -11.31
CA SER A 18 4.81 -23.68 -9.89
C SER A 18 5.19 -25.15 -9.65
N LYS A 19 4.86 -26.05 -10.57
CA LYS A 19 5.26 -27.46 -10.50
C LYS A 19 6.75 -27.65 -10.75
N GLU A 20 7.32 -26.89 -11.68
CA GLU A 20 8.75 -26.95 -12.02
C GLU A 20 9.60 -26.35 -10.88
N GLU A 21 9.20 -25.23 -10.30
CA GLU A 21 9.85 -24.62 -9.12
C GLU A 21 9.81 -25.55 -7.90
N LEU A 22 8.67 -26.17 -7.63
CA LEU A 22 8.53 -27.15 -6.54
C LEU A 22 9.42 -28.36 -6.75
N SER A 23 9.46 -28.90 -7.96
CA SER A 23 10.24 -30.06 -8.31
C SER A 23 11.77 -29.80 -8.20
N THR A 24 12.21 -28.64 -8.65
CA THR A 24 13.60 -28.19 -8.55
C THR A 24 14.04 -27.96 -7.11
N SER A 25 13.20 -27.34 -6.29
CA SER A 25 13.51 -27.11 -4.87
C SER A 25 13.57 -28.40 -4.07
N PHE A 26 12.65 -29.33 -4.32
CA PHE A 26 12.65 -30.65 -3.68
C PHE A 26 13.92 -31.46 -4.01
N GLY A 27 14.34 -31.47 -5.28
CA GLY A 27 15.54 -32.14 -5.71
C GLY A 27 16.82 -31.60 -5.07
N ALA A 28 16.91 -30.27 -4.96
CA ALA A 28 18.03 -29.61 -4.29
C ALA A 28 18.13 -29.98 -2.78
N ILE A 29 17.00 -30.17 -2.13
CA ILE A 29 16.94 -30.59 -0.72
C ILE A 29 17.46 -32.05 -0.58
N ILE A 30 17.00 -32.97 -1.43
CA ILE A 30 17.47 -34.34 -1.42
C ILE A 30 19.00 -34.37 -1.62
N LEU A 31 19.51 -33.66 -2.61
CA LEU A 31 20.95 -33.58 -2.89
C LEU A 31 21.75 -33.10 -1.70
N LYS A 32 21.29 -31.98 -1.08
CA LYS A 32 21.91 -31.37 0.10
C LYS A 32 22.04 -32.37 1.25
N TYR A 33 20.93 -33.01 1.62
CA TYR A 33 20.92 -33.93 2.77
C TYR A 33 21.61 -35.26 2.49
N ARG A 34 21.55 -35.78 1.26
CA ARG A 34 22.31 -36.96 0.87
C ARG A 34 23.83 -36.73 0.98
N THR A 35 24.29 -35.59 0.45
CA THR A 35 25.73 -35.23 0.51
C THR A 35 26.20 -34.98 1.96
N ALA A 36 25.37 -34.31 2.77
CA ALA A 36 25.63 -34.11 4.17
C ALA A 36 25.71 -35.42 4.98
N ALA A 37 24.92 -36.44 4.59
CA ALA A 37 24.97 -37.77 5.16
C ALA A 37 26.15 -38.64 4.61
N GLY A 38 26.99 -38.08 3.74
CA GLY A 38 28.13 -38.78 3.13
C GLY A 38 27.75 -39.93 2.20
N LYS A 39 26.50 -39.94 1.72
CA LYS A 39 25.98 -41.04 0.86
C LYS A 39 26.07 -40.70 -0.62
N ASN A 40 26.45 -41.68 -1.43
CA ASN A 40 26.35 -41.56 -2.88
C ASN A 40 24.94 -41.91 -3.39
N GLN A 41 24.66 -41.62 -4.66
CA GLN A 41 23.34 -41.87 -5.27
C GLN A 41 22.95 -43.37 -5.31
N SER A 42 23.91 -44.29 -5.43
CA SER A 42 23.65 -45.71 -5.44
C SER A 42 23.27 -46.22 -4.06
N GLU A 43 23.95 -45.78 -3.01
CA GLU A 43 23.66 -46.12 -1.62
C GLU A 43 22.26 -45.59 -1.20
N LEU A 44 21.88 -44.38 -1.65
CA LEU A 44 20.53 -43.87 -1.42
C LEU A 44 19.49 -44.71 -2.18
N ALA A 45 19.79 -45.11 -3.40
CA ALA A 45 18.87 -45.94 -4.20
C ALA A 45 18.62 -47.32 -3.54
N GLU A 46 19.65 -47.95 -2.98
CA GLU A 46 19.51 -49.19 -2.21
C GLU A 46 18.65 -48.99 -0.95
N LEU A 47 18.91 -47.97 -0.16
CA LEU A 47 18.10 -47.62 1.03
C LEU A 47 16.63 -47.36 0.70
N MET A 48 16.39 -46.78 -0.47
CA MET A 48 15.05 -46.44 -0.94
C MET A 48 14.35 -47.59 -1.68
N ASN A 49 15.07 -48.70 -1.92
CA ASN A 49 14.65 -49.81 -2.77
C ASN A 49 14.16 -49.31 -4.15
N THR A 50 15.02 -48.54 -4.82
CA THR A 50 14.74 -47.93 -6.13
C THR A 50 16.01 -47.96 -7.03
N SER A 51 15.89 -47.49 -8.27
CA SER A 51 17.03 -47.39 -9.15
C SER A 51 17.84 -46.11 -8.91
N ARG A 52 19.16 -46.17 -9.18
CA ARG A 52 20.03 -44.99 -9.16
C ARG A 52 19.48 -43.87 -10.06
N ASN A 53 18.95 -44.23 -11.24
CA ASN A 53 18.34 -43.27 -12.15
C ASN A 53 17.15 -42.56 -11.56
N THR A 54 16.36 -43.21 -10.73
CA THR A 54 15.23 -42.58 -10.01
C THR A 54 15.75 -41.50 -9.06
N VAL A 55 16.80 -41.79 -8.29
CA VAL A 55 17.42 -40.81 -7.39
C VAL A 55 17.97 -39.61 -8.16
N ILE A 56 18.68 -39.86 -9.29
CA ILE A 56 19.19 -38.81 -10.17
C ILE A 56 18.03 -37.91 -10.68
N ASN A 57 16.90 -38.50 -11.07
CA ASN A 57 15.76 -37.76 -11.57
C ASN A 57 15.09 -36.94 -10.47
N TRP A 58 15.03 -37.44 -9.25
CA TRP A 58 14.55 -36.66 -8.10
C TRP A 58 15.47 -35.47 -7.80
N GLU A 59 16.80 -35.68 -7.74
CA GLU A 59 17.77 -34.61 -7.46
C GLU A 59 17.80 -33.53 -8.54
N ARG A 60 17.53 -33.91 -9.81
CA ARG A 60 17.46 -32.96 -10.93
C ARG A 60 16.09 -32.31 -11.09
N GLY A 61 15.13 -32.65 -10.23
CA GLY A 61 13.78 -32.10 -10.32
C GLY A 61 13.00 -32.56 -11.55
N LYS A 62 13.42 -33.65 -12.23
CA LYS A 62 12.69 -34.21 -13.37
C LYS A 62 11.39 -34.88 -12.93
N ASN A 63 11.42 -35.57 -11.80
CA ASN A 63 10.28 -36.23 -11.20
C ASN A 63 10.26 -35.93 -9.69
N LEU A 64 9.09 -35.86 -9.10
CA LEU A 64 8.91 -35.86 -7.65
C LEU A 64 8.74 -37.30 -7.15
N PRO A 65 9.34 -37.65 -5.99
CA PRO A 65 8.97 -38.88 -5.30
C PRO A 65 7.51 -38.84 -4.88
N ASP A 66 6.87 -39.99 -4.82
CA ASP A 66 5.54 -40.10 -4.22
C ASP A 66 5.61 -39.83 -2.71
N MET A 67 4.45 -39.70 -2.06
CA MET A 67 4.37 -39.40 -0.63
C MET A 67 5.05 -40.46 0.24
N ALA A 68 5.00 -41.71 -0.13
CA ALA A 68 5.64 -42.80 0.62
C ALA A 68 7.17 -42.70 0.51
N ALA A 69 7.68 -42.43 -0.68
CA ALA A 69 9.11 -42.22 -0.92
C ALA A 69 9.61 -40.93 -0.23
N ALA A 70 8.84 -39.82 -0.30
CA ALA A 70 9.20 -38.60 0.39
C ALA A 70 9.32 -38.80 1.90
N ARG A 71 8.37 -39.53 2.51
CA ARG A 71 8.42 -39.89 3.95
C ARG A 71 9.66 -40.73 4.29
N LYS A 72 10.01 -41.72 3.47
CA LYS A 72 11.23 -42.53 3.65
C LYS A 72 12.48 -41.68 3.54
N LEU A 73 12.59 -40.83 2.53
CA LEU A 73 13.69 -39.89 2.37
C LEU A 73 13.87 -39.00 3.61
N ALA A 74 12.75 -38.44 4.14
CA ALA A 74 12.79 -37.66 5.34
C ALA A 74 13.39 -38.42 6.54
N ILE A 75 12.99 -39.66 6.72
CA ILE A 75 13.49 -40.53 7.80
C ILE A 75 14.97 -40.92 7.59
N TYR A 76 15.32 -41.45 6.43
CA TYR A 76 16.67 -41.94 6.18
C TYR A 76 17.73 -40.86 6.09
N LEU A 77 17.38 -39.69 5.59
CA LEU A 77 18.30 -38.56 5.45
C LEU A 77 18.15 -37.56 6.61
N ASN A 78 17.28 -37.83 7.57
CA ASN A 78 16.97 -36.92 8.68
C ASN A 78 16.56 -35.51 8.19
N ILE A 79 15.77 -35.47 7.10
CA ILE A 79 15.27 -34.21 6.55
C ILE A 79 14.06 -33.76 7.38
N PRO A 80 14.06 -32.54 7.94
CA PRO A 80 12.84 -32.02 8.56
C PRO A 80 11.70 -31.94 7.54
N LEU A 81 10.52 -32.51 7.87
CA LEU A 81 9.40 -32.58 6.93
C LEU A 81 9.00 -31.20 6.38
N TYR A 82 9.11 -30.16 7.19
CA TYR A 82 8.83 -28.80 6.73
C TYR A 82 9.78 -28.35 5.59
N GLU A 83 11.04 -28.78 5.56
CA GLU A 83 11.96 -28.45 4.46
C GLU A 83 11.54 -29.08 3.14
N LEU A 84 10.91 -30.26 3.16
CA LEU A 84 10.43 -30.93 1.95
C LEU A 84 9.18 -30.28 1.34
N PHE A 85 8.38 -29.59 2.13
CA PHE A 85 7.08 -29.07 1.70
C PHE A 85 6.97 -27.54 1.73
N VAL A 86 8.05 -26.85 2.15
CA VAL A 86 8.08 -25.37 2.10
C VAL A 86 8.33 -24.94 0.66
N ILE A 87 7.39 -24.18 0.11
CA ILE A 87 7.55 -23.49 -1.15
C ILE A 87 8.59 -22.36 -0.92
N PRO A 88 9.60 -22.18 -1.77
CA PRO A 88 10.63 -21.15 -1.59
C PRO A 88 10.11 -19.73 -1.38
N SER A 89 8.88 -19.45 -1.82
CA SER A 89 8.19 -18.16 -1.62
C SER A 89 7.76 -17.87 -0.18
N THR A 90 7.70 -18.87 0.69
CA THR A 90 7.33 -18.69 2.11
C THR A 90 8.53 -18.59 3.06
N GLY A 91 9.75 -18.47 2.50
CA GLY A 91 10.98 -18.26 3.27
C GLY A 91 11.37 -19.46 4.14
N MET A 92 12.53 -20.06 3.87
CA MET A 92 13.15 -20.94 4.86
C MET A 92 13.46 -20.12 6.13
N PRO A 93 13.20 -20.68 7.31
CA PRO A 93 13.60 -20.00 8.54
C PRO A 93 15.06 -19.59 8.47
N SER A 94 15.36 -18.34 8.76
CA SER A 94 16.71 -17.80 8.82
C SER A 94 17.56 -18.58 9.85
N SER A 95 18.86 -18.35 9.88
CA SER A 95 19.73 -18.95 10.90
C SER A 95 19.28 -18.55 12.31
N GLU A 96 18.85 -17.31 12.49
CA GLU A 96 18.36 -16.76 13.74
C GLU A 96 17.01 -17.38 14.16
N GLU A 97 16.10 -17.53 13.22
CA GLU A 97 14.81 -18.20 13.46
C GLU A 97 14.99 -19.66 13.84
N LYS A 98 15.93 -20.39 13.19
CA LYS A 98 16.27 -21.76 13.57
C LYS A 98 16.86 -21.85 14.99
N GLN A 99 17.70 -20.90 15.33
CA GLN A 99 18.28 -20.81 16.65
C GLN A 99 17.19 -20.54 17.71
N LEU A 100 16.30 -19.59 17.44
CA LEU A 100 15.17 -19.27 18.31
C LEU A 100 14.24 -20.48 18.49
N LEU A 101 13.87 -21.16 17.42
CA LEU A 101 13.03 -22.37 17.46
C LEU A 101 13.66 -23.50 18.27
N ASN A 102 14.99 -23.68 18.14
CA ASN A 102 15.69 -24.68 18.95
C ASN A 102 15.66 -24.33 20.44
N GLN A 103 15.95 -23.09 20.82
CA GLN A 103 15.88 -22.66 22.21
C GLN A 103 14.45 -22.78 22.78
N TYR A 104 13.43 -22.36 22.00
CA TYR A 104 12.02 -22.47 22.38
C TYR A 104 11.61 -23.92 22.70
N ARG A 105 12.10 -24.91 21.94
CA ARG A 105 11.78 -26.33 22.16
C ARG A 105 12.26 -26.86 23.50
N TYR A 106 13.36 -26.32 24.02
CA TYR A 106 13.93 -26.73 25.33
C TYR A 106 13.28 -26.04 26.52
N LEU A 107 12.38 -25.07 26.30
CA LEU A 107 11.68 -24.39 27.39
C LEU A 107 10.60 -25.29 28.01
N SER A 108 10.36 -25.08 29.30
CA SER A 108 9.16 -25.61 29.97
C SER A 108 7.86 -25.01 29.35
N GLU A 109 6.72 -25.64 29.58
CA GLU A 109 5.44 -25.11 29.08
C GLU A 109 5.14 -23.68 29.59
N VAL A 110 5.57 -23.37 30.80
CA VAL A 110 5.49 -22.00 31.35
C VAL A 110 6.39 -21.05 30.56
N GLY A 111 7.65 -21.44 30.33
CA GLY A 111 8.60 -20.66 29.55
C GLY A 111 8.13 -20.39 28.12
N LYS A 112 7.54 -21.39 27.47
CA LYS A 112 6.95 -21.24 26.12
C LYS A 112 5.83 -20.20 26.10
N LYS A 113 4.92 -20.22 27.11
CA LYS A 113 3.87 -19.21 27.23
C LYS A 113 4.43 -17.81 27.41
N VAL A 114 5.44 -17.65 28.25
CA VAL A 114 6.09 -16.34 28.48
C VAL A 114 6.70 -15.79 27.18
N VAL A 115 7.43 -16.62 26.43
CA VAL A 115 8.04 -16.20 25.16
C VAL A 115 6.96 -15.78 24.14
N LEU A 116 5.87 -16.54 24.03
CA LEU A 116 4.78 -16.21 23.12
C LEU A 116 4.08 -14.90 23.49
N GLU A 117 3.80 -14.69 24.78
CA GLU A 117 3.20 -13.45 25.25
C GLU A 117 4.13 -12.25 25.04
N MET A 118 5.43 -12.45 25.28
CA MET A 118 6.42 -11.39 25.03
C MET A 118 6.52 -11.03 23.56
N ALA A 119 6.54 -12.02 22.66
CA ALA A 119 6.55 -11.80 21.22
C ALA A 119 5.31 -11.03 20.76
N LYS A 120 4.12 -11.42 21.23
CA LYS A 120 2.86 -10.70 20.91
C LYS A 120 2.92 -9.23 21.36
N ARG A 121 3.40 -8.98 22.57
CA ARG A 121 3.53 -7.60 23.08
C ARG A 121 4.47 -6.75 22.24
N ILE A 122 5.63 -7.30 21.84
CA ILE A 122 6.59 -6.60 20.99
C ILE A 122 5.95 -6.25 19.65
N VAL A 123 5.27 -7.20 19.00
CA VAL A 123 4.56 -6.95 17.73
C VAL A 123 3.54 -5.81 17.88
N ILE A 124 2.71 -5.84 18.92
CA ILE A 124 1.72 -4.78 19.18
C ILE A 124 2.40 -3.42 19.41
N GLU A 125 3.52 -3.39 20.16
CA GLU A 125 4.26 -2.16 20.42
C GLU A 125 4.88 -1.58 19.14
N GLU A 126 5.45 -2.43 18.27
CA GLU A 126 6.03 -2.03 16.99
C GLU A 126 4.95 -1.53 16.02
N GLU A 127 3.81 -2.23 15.90
CA GLU A 127 2.67 -1.80 15.11
C GLU A 127 2.14 -0.45 15.60
N THR A 128 1.93 -0.30 16.91
CA THR A 128 1.47 0.97 17.50
C THR A 128 2.45 2.11 17.26
N ALA A 129 3.76 1.86 17.34
CA ALA A 129 4.78 2.87 17.08
C ALA A 129 4.79 3.28 15.59
N ARG A 130 4.64 2.31 14.67
CA ARG A 130 4.51 2.55 13.24
C ARG A 130 3.28 3.39 12.92
N ASP A 131 2.13 3.03 13.48
CA ASP A 131 0.87 3.75 13.28
C ASP A 131 0.97 5.20 13.74
N LYS A 132 1.54 5.43 14.91
CA LYS A 132 1.82 6.77 15.42
C LYS A 132 2.75 7.55 14.49
N ALA A 133 3.78 6.92 13.93
CA ALA A 133 4.72 7.57 13.03
C ALA A 133 4.04 7.98 11.72
N ILE A 134 3.18 7.12 11.15
CA ILE A 134 2.42 7.43 9.92
C ILE A 134 1.41 8.55 10.21
N LYS A 135 0.63 8.47 11.29
CA LYS A 135 -0.30 9.53 11.71
C LYS A 135 0.38 10.89 11.91
N ALA A 136 1.59 10.88 12.47
CA ALA A 136 2.35 12.11 12.67
C ALA A 136 2.91 12.70 11.37
N LYS A 137 3.14 11.88 10.36
CA LYS A 137 3.74 12.25 9.06
C LYS A 137 2.71 12.91 8.13
N TYR A 138 1.43 12.55 8.24
CA TYR A 138 0.38 13.00 7.35
C TYR A 138 -0.71 13.83 8.06
N ILE A 139 -1.42 14.63 7.27
CA ILE A 139 -2.63 15.34 7.66
C ILE A 139 -3.71 15.03 6.64
N ILE A 140 -4.95 14.98 7.08
CA ILE A 140 -6.12 14.86 6.21
C ILE A 140 -6.64 16.25 5.95
N LEU A 141 -6.78 16.61 4.68
CA LEU A 141 -7.43 17.83 4.25
C LEU A 141 -8.65 17.46 3.40
N PRO A 142 -9.76 18.21 3.49
CA PRO A 142 -10.89 17.99 2.59
C PRO A 142 -10.49 18.33 1.16
N LEU A 143 -10.89 17.47 0.21
CA LEU A 143 -10.86 17.78 -1.20
C LEU A 143 -12.15 18.49 -1.57
N GLU A 144 -12.07 19.79 -1.85
CA GLU A 144 -13.20 20.56 -2.31
C GLU A 144 -13.52 20.23 -3.78
N ALA A 145 -14.61 19.49 -3.98
CA ALA A 145 -15.01 19.04 -5.31
C ALA A 145 -16.03 19.98 -5.97
N THR A 146 -16.84 20.67 -5.16
CA THR A 146 -17.89 21.59 -5.65
C THR A 146 -18.05 22.78 -4.69
N PRO A 147 -18.48 23.95 -5.18
CA PRO A 147 -18.73 25.13 -4.33
C PRO A 147 -19.80 24.93 -3.26
N ALA A 148 -20.68 23.97 -3.42
CA ALA A 148 -21.72 23.65 -2.44
C ALA A 148 -21.12 23.11 -1.12
N ALA A 149 -19.94 22.50 -1.18
CA ALA A 149 -19.19 22.04 -0.01
C ALA A 149 -18.44 23.17 0.72
N ALA A 150 -18.15 24.28 0.03
CA ALA A 150 -17.32 25.38 0.52
C ALA A 150 -18.16 26.44 1.27
N GLY A 151 -18.57 26.16 2.51
CA GLY A 151 -18.99 27.21 3.44
C GLY A 151 -20.43 27.22 3.95
N THR A 152 -21.23 26.19 3.72
CA THR A 152 -22.55 26.03 4.36
C THR A 152 -22.81 24.65 4.96
N GLY A 153 -21.73 23.94 5.33
CA GLY A 153 -21.82 22.54 5.76
C GLY A 153 -21.84 21.60 4.55
N CYS A 154 -21.41 20.36 4.75
CA CYS A 154 -21.50 19.33 3.70
C CYS A 154 -22.87 19.37 3.05
N PRO A 155 -22.99 19.30 1.71
CA PRO A 155 -24.25 18.95 1.11
C PRO A 155 -24.72 17.67 1.78
N ASP A 156 -25.97 17.62 2.18
CA ASP A 156 -26.59 16.51 2.92
C ASP A 156 -26.73 15.27 2.00
N THR A 157 -25.63 14.84 1.40
CA THR A 157 -25.54 13.62 0.60
C THR A 157 -25.36 12.39 1.48
N GLY A 158 -25.13 12.61 2.80
CA GLY A 158 -24.91 11.53 3.76
C GLY A 158 -23.59 10.77 3.60
N GLU A 159 -22.80 11.10 2.61
CA GLU A 159 -21.47 10.52 2.41
C GLU A 159 -20.40 11.50 2.90
N PRO A 160 -19.44 11.04 3.74
CA PRO A 160 -18.32 11.87 4.15
C PRO A 160 -17.45 12.21 2.92
N PRO A 161 -16.85 13.43 2.87
CA PRO A 161 -15.94 13.80 1.81
C PRO A 161 -14.78 12.82 1.74
N GLU A 162 -14.32 12.52 0.52
CA GLU A 162 -13.15 11.66 0.33
C GLU A 162 -11.93 12.27 1.04
N PRO A 163 -11.23 11.49 1.88
CA PRO A 163 -10.06 11.98 2.59
C PRO A 163 -8.91 12.22 1.60
N PHE A 164 -8.29 13.38 1.68
CA PHE A 164 -7.10 13.71 0.91
C PHE A 164 -5.90 13.79 1.85
N TYR A 165 -4.97 12.83 1.74
CA TYR A 165 -3.81 12.72 2.63
C TYR A 165 -2.63 13.47 2.05
N VAL A 166 -2.02 14.33 2.86
CA VAL A 166 -0.81 15.06 2.48
C VAL A 166 0.22 15.01 3.60
N LYS A 167 1.51 15.02 3.25
CA LYS A 167 2.58 15.11 4.24
C LYS A 167 2.52 16.43 4.99
N ARG A 168 2.75 16.38 6.28
CA ARG A 168 2.87 17.58 7.11
C ARG A 168 4.10 18.38 6.71
N ASN A 169 3.89 19.62 6.35
CA ASN A 169 4.92 20.60 6.05
C ASN A 169 4.42 22.01 6.42
N GLY A 170 5.23 23.05 6.19
CA GLY A 170 4.86 24.42 6.52
C GLY A 170 3.63 24.92 5.78
N ILE A 171 3.34 24.41 4.57
CA ILE A 171 2.18 24.79 3.77
C ILE A 171 0.96 23.98 4.21
N SER A 172 1.08 22.65 4.25
CA SER A 172 -0.06 21.78 4.59
C SER A 172 -0.62 22.01 5.99
N ASN A 173 0.23 22.45 6.94
CA ASN A 173 -0.22 22.77 8.30
C ASN A 173 -1.02 24.09 8.39
N ARG A 174 -0.99 24.91 7.35
CA ARG A 174 -1.76 26.18 7.26
C ARG A 174 -2.98 26.04 6.36
N ALA A 175 -2.99 25.03 5.51
CA ALA A 175 -4.08 24.81 4.57
C ALA A 175 -5.30 24.25 5.30
N ASP A 176 -6.47 24.73 4.90
CA ASP A 176 -7.77 24.25 5.36
C ASP A 176 -8.37 23.25 4.38
N ALA A 177 -7.99 23.33 3.10
CA ALA A 177 -8.50 22.45 2.05
C ALA A 177 -7.52 22.26 0.88
N ILE A 178 -7.84 21.28 0.05
CA ILE A 178 -7.26 21.08 -1.27
C ILE A 178 -8.33 21.37 -2.32
N VAL A 179 -7.95 22.08 -3.38
CA VAL A 179 -8.81 22.34 -4.54
C VAL A 179 -8.10 21.83 -5.79
N ARG A 180 -8.84 21.14 -6.66
CA ARG A 180 -8.34 20.77 -7.98
C ARG A 180 -8.51 21.91 -8.95
N VAL A 181 -7.43 22.29 -9.63
CA VAL A 181 -7.44 23.29 -10.69
C VAL A 181 -8.19 22.76 -11.90
N SER A 182 -9.07 23.57 -12.46
CA SER A 182 -9.77 23.29 -13.70
C SER A 182 -9.57 24.44 -14.70
N GLY A 183 -9.14 24.08 -15.90
CA GLY A 183 -8.88 25.03 -16.99
C GLY A 183 -7.48 25.63 -16.98
N ASP A 184 -7.25 26.54 -17.94
CA ASP A 184 -5.95 27.07 -18.32
C ASP A 184 -5.78 28.58 -18.04
N SER A 185 -6.73 29.20 -17.35
CA SER A 185 -6.75 30.66 -17.13
C SER A 185 -5.61 31.20 -16.28
N MET A 186 -4.96 30.32 -15.53
CA MET A 186 -3.85 30.67 -14.62
C MET A 186 -2.49 30.09 -15.06
N GLU A 187 -2.42 29.59 -16.30
CA GLU A 187 -1.13 29.25 -16.90
C GLU A 187 -0.21 30.48 -17.05
N PRO A 188 1.11 30.31 -16.93
CA PRO A 188 1.85 29.05 -16.81
C PRO A 188 2.08 28.57 -15.37
N ILE A 189 1.48 29.19 -14.35
CA ILE A 189 1.75 28.84 -12.94
C ILE A 189 0.93 27.62 -12.51
N TYR A 190 -0.36 27.59 -12.85
CA TYR A 190 -1.27 26.49 -12.50
C TYR A 190 -1.79 25.86 -13.78
N HIS A 191 -1.73 24.53 -13.86
CA HIS A 191 -2.20 23.76 -14.99
C HIS A 191 -3.48 23.00 -14.67
N ASP A 192 -4.26 22.68 -15.69
CA ASP A 192 -5.44 21.84 -15.52
C ASP A 192 -5.08 20.51 -14.86
N GLY A 193 -5.81 20.15 -13.80
CA GLY A 193 -5.58 18.94 -13.02
C GLY A 193 -4.59 19.06 -11.85
N ASP A 194 -3.90 20.20 -11.70
CA ASP A 194 -3.09 20.46 -10.51
C ASP A 194 -3.97 20.49 -9.25
N TYR A 195 -3.37 20.18 -8.11
CA TYR A 195 -3.98 20.37 -6.80
C TYR A 195 -3.28 21.50 -6.08
N VAL A 196 -4.04 22.37 -5.42
CA VAL A 196 -3.51 23.51 -4.67
C VAL A 196 -3.97 23.48 -3.23
N TYR A 197 -3.09 23.93 -2.34
CA TYR A 197 -3.40 24.16 -0.94
C TYR A 197 -4.14 25.50 -0.80
N VAL A 198 -5.24 25.50 -0.07
CA VAL A 198 -6.08 26.67 0.14
C VAL A 198 -6.20 26.96 1.64
N GLU A 199 -6.00 28.21 2.02
CA GLU A 199 -6.30 28.75 3.36
C GLU A 199 -7.59 29.57 3.26
N TYR A 200 -8.61 29.19 4.02
CA TYR A 200 -9.89 29.89 4.01
C TYR A 200 -9.75 31.30 4.55
N THR A 201 -10.12 32.26 3.75
CA THR A 201 -10.13 33.68 4.12
C THR A 201 -11.04 34.45 3.18
N ASN A 202 -11.59 35.54 3.67
CA ASN A 202 -12.38 36.48 2.88
C ASN A 202 -11.58 37.74 2.48
N SER A 203 -10.26 37.74 2.70
CA SER A 203 -9.35 38.84 2.35
C SER A 203 -8.11 38.35 1.68
N ALA A 204 -7.62 39.10 0.72
CA ALA A 204 -6.36 38.83 0.04
C ALA A 204 -5.58 40.14 -0.15
N TYR A 205 -4.26 40.02 -0.21
CA TYR A 205 -3.38 41.12 -0.58
C TYR A 205 -3.18 41.18 -2.08
N ASP A 206 -2.69 42.31 -2.56
CA ASP A 206 -2.32 42.46 -3.96
C ASP A 206 -1.28 41.39 -4.37
N GLU A 207 -1.45 40.88 -5.58
CA GLU A 207 -0.63 39.83 -6.20
C GLU A 207 -0.77 38.44 -5.55
N GLU A 208 -1.69 38.24 -4.61
CA GLU A 208 -2.05 36.90 -4.14
C GLU A 208 -3.01 36.20 -5.10
N ASP A 209 -2.83 34.87 -5.23
CA ASP A 209 -3.74 34.02 -5.98
C ASP A 209 -4.84 33.52 -5.06
N VAL A 210 -6.08 33.70 -5.48
CA VAL A 210 -7.27 33.39 -4.69
C VAL A 210 -8.16 32.37 -5.38
N ILE A 211 -8.83 31.57 -4.58
CA ILE A 211 -9.91 30.70 -5.00
C ILE A 211 -11.23 31.45 -4.78
N CYS A 212 -12.03 31.53 -5.83
CA CYS A 212 -13.37 32.07 -5.77
C CYS A 212 -14.39 31.04 -6.23
N VAL A 213 -15.56 31.09 -5.63
CA VAL A 213 -16.76 30.40 -6.10
C VAL A 213 -17.42 31.30 -7.16
N TYR A 214 -17.63 30.73 -8.34
CA TYR A 214 -18.30 31.38 -9.45
C TYR A 214 -19.27 30.40 -10.11
N HIS A 215 -20.57 30.70 -10.10
CA HIS A 215 -21.62 29.75 -10.42
C HIS A 215 -21.48 28.44 -9.63
N GLU A 216 -21.39 27.31 -10.31
CA GLU A 216 -21.26 25.99 -9.69
C GLU A 216 -19.82 25.45 -9.69
N GLY A 217 -18.80 26.32 -9.84
CA GLY A 217 -17.40 25.93 -9.93
C GLY A 217 -16.45 26.78 -9.11
N PHE A 218 -15.21 26.29 -9.01
CA PHE A 218 -14.09 27.05 -8.45
C PHE A 218 -13.27 27.67 -9.56
N ILE A 219 -12.90 28.93 -9.37
CA ILE A 219 -11.96 29.62 -10.25
C ILE A 219 -10.78 30.13 -9.43
N ILE A 220 -9.58 30.05 -10.03
CA ILE A 220 -8.38 30.68 -9.49
C ILE A 220 -8.14 31.96 -10.24
N LYS A 221 -7.88 33.06 -9.51
CA LYS A 221 -7.56 34.36 -10.08
C LYS A 221 -6.50 35.03 -9.22
N ARG A 222 -5.75 35.95 -9.82
CA ARG A 222 -4.84 36.85 -9.11
C ARG A 222 -5.58 38.09 -8.66
N CYS A 223 -5.45 38.43 -7.39
CA CYS A 223 -6.01 39.64 -6.83
C CYS A 223 -5.09 40.86 -7.07
N ARG A 224 -5.65 41.97 -7.51
CA ARG A 224 -4.94 43.25 -7.61
C ARG A 224 -5.91 44.39 -7.33
N GLY A 225 -5.78 45.05 -6.17
CA GLY A 225 -6.81 45.91 -5.64
C GLY A 225 -8.11 45.15 -5.44
N ASN A 226 -9.19 45.68 -5.96
CA ASN A 226 -10.51 45.03 -5.94
C ASN A 226 -10.84 44.25 -7.20
N LYS A 227 -9.84 43.93 -8.03
CA LYS A 227 -10.06 43.25 -9.30
C LYS A 227 -9.39 41.88 -9.32
N LEU A 228 -9.99 40.96 -10.07
CA LEU A 228 -9.50 39.61 -10.30
C LEU A 228 -8.97 39.45 -11.75
N TYR A 229 -7.79 38.87 -11.88
CA TYR A 229 -7.12 38.74 -13.17
C TYR A 229 -6.75 37.28 -13.47
N SER A 230 -6.85 36.91 -14.74
CA SER A 230 -6.25 35.70 -15.28
C SER A 230 -4.78 35.95 -15.58
N LEU A 231 -3.90 35.00 -15.31
CA LEU A 231 -2.50 35.05 -15.71
C LEU A 231 -2.34 34.78 -17.20
N ASN A 232 -3.16 33.89 -17.74
CA ASN A 232 -3.22 33.62 -19.18
C ASN A 232 -3.98 34.74 -19.89
N LYS A 233 -3.24 35.61 -20.55
CA LYS A 233 -3.81 36.75 -21.29
C LYS A 233 -4.82 36.36 -22.39
N LYS A 234 -4.77 35.13 -22.88
CA LYS A 234 -5.75 34.61 -23.87
C LYS A 234 -7.10 34.26 -23.24
N ARG A 235 -7.12 34.12 -21.93
CA ARG A 235 -8.27 33.78 -21.09
C ARG A 235 -8.59 34.90 -20.12
N ASP A 236 -8.51 36.15 -20.59
CA ASP A 236 -8.79 37.29 -19.75
C ASP A 236 -10.22 37.22 -19.22
N PHE A 237 -10.36 37.45 -17.90
CA PHE A 237 -11.65 37.37 -17.22
C PHE A 237 -12.56 38.55 -17.61
N GLY A 238 -11.98 39.59 -18.21
CA GLY A 238 -12.65 40.77 -18.74
C GLY A 238 -13.26 41.68 -17.65
N ASP A 239 -13.30 42.98 -17.94
CA ASP A 239 -13.89 43.99 -17.04
C ASP A 239 -15.44 43.92 -16.95
N ASN A 240 -16.09 43.00 -17.65
CA ASN A 240 -17.54 42.96 -17.87
C ASN A 240 -18.30 41.91 -17.04
N HIS A 241 -17.62 41.18 -16.12
CA HIS A 241 -18.34 40.30 -15.23
C HIS A 241 -18.93 41.11 -14.05
N GLU A 242 -20.23 41.02 -13.90
CA GLU A 242 -20.91 41.50 -12.68
C GLU A 242 -20.37 40.69 -11.49
N TYR A 243 -19.58 41.34 -10.62
CA TYR A 243 -18.91 40.72 -9.48
C TYR A 243 -19.88 40.24 -8.40
N ASP A 244 -21.20 40.50 -8.54
CA ASP A 244 -22.23 40.19 -7.56
C ASP A 244 -22.35 38.66 -7.26
N ASP A 245 -21.90 37.80 -8.19
CA ASP A 245 -21.97 36.34 -8.03
C ASP A 245 -20.64 35.69 -7.66
N ILE A 246 -19.58 36.48 -7.44
CA ILE A 246 -18.23 35.92 -7.10
C ILE A 246 -18.01 36.02 -5.60
N ARG A 247 -17.83 34.86 -4.96
CA ARG A 247 -17.49 34.76 -3.54
C ARG A 247 -16.08 34.21 -3.38
N MET A 248 -15.23 34.96 -2.68
CA MET A 248 -13.91 34.46 -2.30
C MET A 248 -14.05 33.34 -1.27
N LEU A 249 -13.38 32.23 -1.54
CA LEU A 249 -13.28 31.09 -0.63
C LEU A 249 -12.00 31.19 0.21
N GLY A 250 -10.89 31.54 -0.44
CA GLY A 250 -9.62 31.57 0.25
C GLY A 250 -8.46 31.94 -0.68
N ARG A 251 -7.26 31.92 -0.14
CA ARG A 251 -6.03 32.16 -0.88
C ARG A 251 -5.28 30.87 -1.14
N VAL A 252 -4.58 30.82 -2.25
CA VAL A 252 -3.73 29.71 -2.63
C VAL A 252 -2.39 29.83 -1.91
N LEU A 253 -2.02 28.79 -1.16
CA LEU A 253 -0.72 28.73 -0.47
C LEU A 253 0.39 28.12 -1.33
N GLY A 254 0.03 27.35 -2.34
CA GLY A 254 0.97 26.71 -3.25
C GLY A 254 0.38 25.49 -3.95
N ILE A 255 1.14 24.95 -4.90
CA ILE A 255 0.78 23.73 -5.63
C ILE A 255 1.21 22.51 -4.83
N LEU A 256 0.37 21.50 -4.77
CA LEU A 256 0.67 20.24 -4.13
C LEU A 256 1.65 19.43 -4.98
N SER A 257 2.82 19.14 -4.42
CA SER A 257 3.82 18.30 -5.08
C SER A 257 3.42 16.83 -5.03
N VAL A 258 3.84 16.06 -6.04
CA VAL A 258 3.72 14.59 -6.03
C VAL A 258 4.41 13.99 -4.79
N ASN A 259 5.50 14.60 -4.32
CA ASN A 259 6.23 14.17 -3.12
C ASN A 259 5.48 14.43 -1.81
N ASP A 260 4.45 15.26 -1.82
CA ASP A 260 3.60 15.54 -0.65
C ASP A 260 2.52 14.48 -0.47
N LYS A 261 2.25 13.66 -1.47
CA LYS A 261 1.30 12.54 -1.37
C LYS A 261 1.94 11.34 -0.66
N PRO A 262 1.14 10.52 0.06
CA PRO A 262 1.62 9.26 0.60
C PRO A 262 1.96 8.27 -0.52
N ASP A 263 2.85 7.33 -0.24
CA ASP A 263 3.03 6.18 -1.11
C ASP A 263 1.84 5.21 -0.99
N LYS A 264 1.84 4.15 -1.84
CA LYS A 264 0.72 3.20 -1.88
C LYS A 264 0.50 2.45 -0.56
N ALA A 265 1.58 2.17 0.19
CA ALA A 265 1.48 1.45 1.45
C ALA A 265 0.94 2.36 2.56
N ASP A 266 1.45 3.58 2.66
CA ASP A 266 0.97 4.59 3.60
C ASP A 266 -0.49 4.97 3.28
N THR A 267 -0.88 5.07 1.98
CA THR A 267 -2.27 5.34 1.57
C THR A 267 -3.22 4.25 2.05
N ALA A 268 -2.91 2.97 1.79
CA ALA A 268 -3.77 1.86 2.20
C ALA A 268 -3.96 1.81 3.72
N PHE A 269 -2.90 2.11 4.49
CA PHE A 269 -2.98 2.20 5.94
C PHE A 269 -3.88 3.36 6.40
N LEU A 270 -3.73 4.55 5.80
CA LEU A 270 -4.50 5.73 6.14
C LEU A 270 -6.00 5.57 5.81
N ASP A 271 -6.33 4.90 4.70
CA ASP A 271 -7.71 4.58 4.31
C ASP A 271 -8.37 3.62 5.30
N ASP A 272 -7.65 2.58 5.74
CA ASP A 272 -8.15 1.64 6.76
C ASP A 272 -8.41 2.34 8.10
N LEU A 273 -7.46 3.19 8.51
CA LEU A 273 -7.56 4.00 9.71
C LEU A 273 -8.77 4.94 9.66
N PHE A 274 -8.93 5.71 8.58
CA PHE A 274 -10.03 6.64 8.39
C PHE A 274 -11.38 5.94 8.41
N THR A 275 -11.47 4.78 7.75
CA THR A 275 -12.69 3.95 7.74
C THR A 275 -13.03 3.47 9.15
N THR A 276 -12.03 3.11 9.95
CA THR A 276 -12.22 2.65 11.34
C THR A 276 -12.69 3.79 12.22
N GLU A 277 -12.03 4.96 12.16
CA GLU A 277 -12.41 6.14 12.94
C GLU A 277 -13.83 6.64 12.59
N LEU A 278 -14.22 6.60 11.30
CA LEU A 278 -15.59 6.92 10.89
C LEU A 278 -16.63 5.93 11.46
N ARG A 279 -16.34 4.64 11.48
CA ARG A 279 -17.23 3.63 12.07
C ARG A 279 -17.40 3.86 13.57
N GLU A 280 -16.32 4.13 14.28
CA GLU A 280 -16.34 4.43 15.71
C GLU A 280 -17.16 5.70 15.99
N PHE A 281 -16.92 6.77 15.23
CA PHE A 281 -17.69 8.01 15.34
C PHE A 281 -19.19 7.79 15.13
N ASN A 282 -19.58 7.04 14.10
CA ASN A 282 -20.99 6.73 13.81
C ASN A 282 -21.64 5.86 14.90
N LEU A 283 -20.88 4.93 15.53
CA LEU A 283 -21.37 4.12 16.63
C LEU A 283 -21.61 4.92 17.92
N GLU A 284 -20.81 5.96 18.15
CA GLU A 284 -20.95 6.85 19.32
C GLU A 284 -22.12 7.86 19.17
N HIS A 285 -22.39 8.33 17.94
CA HIS A 285 -23.40 9.37 17.68
C HIS A 285 -24.77 8.81 17.26
N ASN A 286 -24.88 7.52 16.94
CA ASN A 286 -26.14 6.84 16.66
C ASN A 286 -26.73 6.11 17.90
N ARG A 287 -26.25 6.43 19.09
CA ARG A 287 -26.83 6.03 20.38
C ARG A 287 -27.54 7.22 21.03
#